data_903cbaacc795f4ffbf2ec8352582bdcb
#
_entry.id   903cbaacc795f4ffbf2ec8352582bdcb
#
_cell.length_a   1.000
_cell.length_b   1.000
_cell.length_c   1.000
_cell.angle_alpha   90.00
_cell.angle_beta   90.00
_cell.angle_gamma   90.00
#
_symmetry.space_group_name_H-M   'P 1'
#
loop_
_entity.id
_entity.type
_entity.pdbx_description
1 polymer ?
#
loop_
_entity_poly.entity_id
_entity_poly.type
_entity_poly.pdbx_seq_one_letter_code
_entity_poly.pdbx_strand_id
1 'polypeptide(L)'
;MPLLRALSASPDPNLCLATLVRLREAMCTELGEQSWEHYTHDLLANTTLCSRLIALLGSSTALGDHLVTHPAVAQHLDNPIPSFPHSLHYLLHSVEASPVDDTASTDLSTTGTYRAGITGPAAVVKLRSAYRDIMCLIAAVDVAHVVDNTE
;
A
#
# COMPACT_ATOMS: atom_id res chain seq x y z
N MET A 1 15.52 15.11 13.26
CA MET A 1 14.16 15.01 12.68
C MET A 1 14.10 13.77 11.78
N PRO A 2 13.22 12.80 12.05
CA PRO A 2 13.20 11.52 11.31
C PRO A 2 12.96 11.70 9.80
N LEU A 3 12.08 12.62 9.41
CA LEU A 3 11.74 12.88 8.01
C LEU A 3 12.95 13.37 7.19
N LEU A 4 13.76 14.29 7.71
CA LEU A 4 14.95 14.77 6.98
C LEU A 4 16.00 13.69 6.81
N ARG A 5 16.16 12.82 7.82
CA ARG A 5 17.07 11.68 7.73
C ARG A 5 16.57 10.68 6.68
N ALA A 6 15.29 10.35 6.70
CA ALA A 6 14.68 9.47 5.70
C ALA A 6 14.80 10.04 4.27
N LEU A 7 14.57 11.34 4.08
CA LEU A 7 14.74 11.99 2.78
C LEU A 7 16.18 11.97 2.29
N SER A 8 17.16 12.18 3.17
CA SER A 8 18.58 12.12 2.78
C SER A 8 19.03 10.71 2.41
N ALA A 9 18.37 9.68 2.95
CA ALA A 9 18.63 8.27 2.63
C ALA A 9 17.77 7.76 1.44
N SER A 10 16.85 8.58 0.93
CA SER A 10 16.01 8.20 -0.22
C SER A 10 16.85 8.00 -1.48
N PRO A 11 16.57 6.97 -2.30
CA PRO A 11 17.24 6.76 -3.59
C PRO A 11 17.10 7.94 -4.56
N ASP A 12 15.93 8.59 -4.59
CA ASP A 12 15.68 9.83 -5.31
C ASP A 12 14.85 10.80 -4.46
N PRO A 13 15.52 11.73 -3.73
CA PRO A 13 14.82 12.71 -2.90
C PRO A 13 13.88 13.66 -3.67
N ASN A 14 14.21 13.98 -4.93
CA ASN A 14 13.39 14.88 -5.75
C ASN A 14 12.09 14.19 -6.17
N LEU A 15 12.18 12.95 -6.63
CA LEU A 15 11.02 12.13 -6.93
C LEU A 15 10.13 11.94 -5.70
N CYS A 16 10.75 11.64 -4.55
CA CYS A 16 10.07 11.48 -3.28
C CYS A 16 9.28 12.73 -2.90
N LEU A 17 9.91 13.90 -2.90
CA LEU A 17 9.26 15.17 -2.55
C LEU A 17 8.12 15.52 -3.51
N ALA A 18 8.33 15.38 -4.82
CA ALA A 18 7.29 15.64 -5.82
C ALA A 18 6.07 14.74 -5.62
N THR A 19 6.31 13.44 -5.35
CA THR A 19 5.23 12.48 -5.12
C THR A 19 4.54 12.70 -3.78
N LEU A 20 5.28 13.11 -2.74
CA LEU A 20 4.71 13.42 -1.43
C LEU A 20 3.75 14.62 -1.50
N VAL A 21 4.07 15.65 -2.28
CA VAL A 21 3.17 16.79 -2.51
C VAL A 21 1.88 16.33 -3.18
N ARG A 22 1.96 15.49 -4.21
CA ARG A 22 0.79 14.91 -4.89
C ARG A 22 -0.04 14.04 -3.98
N LEU A 23 0.61 13.22 -3.13
CA LEU A 23 -0.06 12.39 -2.14
C LEU A 23 -0.84 13.23 -1.12
N ARG A 24 -0.25 14.34 -0.65
CA ARG A 24 -0.94 15.29 0.22
C ARG A 24 -2.21 15.82 -0.45
N GLU A 25 -2.11 16.31 -1.68
CA GLU A 25 -3.25 16.85 -2.43
C GLU A 25 -4.35 15.80 -2.59
N ALA A 26 -3.99 14.56 -2.93
CA ALA A 26 -4.92 13.45 -3.06
C ALA A 26 -5.59 13.10 -1.72
N MET A 27 -4.82 13.00 -0.62
CA MET A 27 -5.37 12.76 0.71
C MET A 27 -6.35 13.84 1.14
N CYS A 28 -5.98 15.12 0.97
CA CYS A 28 -6.87 16.23 1.33
C CYS A 28 -8.16 16.19 0.50
N THR A 29 -8.08 15.83 -0.78
CA THR A 29 -9.24 15.78 -1.68
C THR A 29 -10.16 14.61 -1.37
N GLU A 30 -9.62 13.42 -1.15
CA GLU A 30 -10.41 12.19 -0.99
C GLU A 30 -10.81 11.89 0.44
N LEU A 31 -9.93 12.19 1.41
CA LEU A 31 -10.10 11.83 2.82
C LEU A 31 -10.30 13.04 3.74
N GLY A 32 -10.10 14.26 3.22
CA GLY A 32 -10.21 15.52 3.95
C GLY A 32 -8.90 15.98 4.60
N GLU A 33 -8.80 17.29 4.88
CA GLU A 33 -7.59 17.91 5.47
C GLU A 33 -7.22 17.33 6.84
N GLN A 34 -8.21 16.98 7.67
CA GLN A 34 -7.97 16.37 8.98
C GLN A 34 -7.25 15.02 8.87
N SER A 35 -7.54 14.25 7.82
CA SER A 35 -6.85 12.97 7.56
C SER A 35 -5.38 13.19 7.23
N TRP A 36 -5.06 14.23 6.47
CA TRP A 36 -3.68 14.59 6.21
C TRP A 36 -2.94 15.07 7.46
N GLU A 37 -3.58 15.86 8.30
CA GLU A 37 -3.00 16.33 9.57
C GLU A 37 -2.69 15.16 10.51
N HIS A 38 -3.62 14.22 10.67
CA HIS A 38 -3.41 12.97 11.42
C HIS A 38 -2.26 12.16 10.84
N TYR A 39 -2.30 11.91 9.54
CA TYR A 39 -1.26 11.16 8.85
C TYR A 39 0.13 11.80 9.00
N THR A 40 0.22 13.12 8.91
CA THR A 40 1.47 13.85 9.12
C THR A 40 1.99 13.68 10.55
N HIS A 41 1.09 13.74 11.53
CA HIS A 41 1.44 13.49 12.92
C HIS A 41 2.00 12.07 13.12
N ASP A 42 1.31 11.06 12.55
CA ASP A 42 1.74 9.66 12.63
C ASP A 42 3.06 9.45 11.89
N LEU A 43 3.25 10.07 10.74
CA LEU A 43 4.49 10.02 9.96
C LEU A 43 5.69 10.57 10.73
N LEU A 44 5.49 11.62 11.53
CA LEU A 44 6.55 12.21 12.36
C LEU A 44 6.81 11.40 13.65
N ALA A 45 5.81 10.71 14.17
CA ALA A 45 5.89 9.91 15.38
C ALA A 45 6.37 8.47 15.11
N ASN A 46 6.03 7.90 13.94
CA ASN A 46 6.34 6.52 13.58
C ASN A 46 7.49 6.47 12.55
N THR A 47 8.68 6.12 13.02
CA THR A 47 9.87 6.03 12.17
C THR A 47 9.74 4.96 11.10
N THR A 48 9.05 3.86 11.37
CA THR A 48 8.81 2.76 10.41
C THR A 48 7.93 3.24 9.26
N LEU A 49 6.83 3.92 9.56
CA LEU A 49 5.95 4.49 8.55
C LEU A 49 6.71 5.51 7.69
N CYS A 50 7.46 6.40 8.35
CA CYS A 50 8.24 7.42 7.66
C CYS A 50 9.29 6.84 6.72
N SER A 51 10.11 5.89 7.21
CA SER A 51 11.17 5.27 6.40
C SER A 51 10.60 4.50 5.21
N ARG A 52 9.55 3.71 5.41
CA ARG A 52 8.90 2.92 4.36
C ARG A 52 8.25 3.80 3.29
N LEU A 53 7.52 4.85 3.70
CA LEU A 53 6.91 5.78 2.75
C LEU A 53 7.98 6.47 1.90
N ILE A 54 8.98 7.07 2.54
CA ILE A 54 10.02 7.84 1.85
C ILE A 54 10.85 6.95 0.92
N ALA A 55 11.22 5.75 1.36
CA ALA A 55 11.93 4.78 0.54
C ALA A 55 11.09 4.36 -0.68
N LEU A 56 9.81 4.08 -0.50
CA LEU A 56 8.90 3.67 -1.58
C LEU A 56 8.72 4.79 -2.61
N LEU A 57 8.44 6.01 -2.16
CA LEU A 57 8.22 7.17 -3.04
C LEU A 57 9.46 7.55 -3.84
N GLY A 58 10.65 7.37 -3.25
CA GLY A 58 11.92 7.65 -3.93
C GLY A 58 12.43 6.52 -4.81
N SER A 59 11.81 5.33 -4.76
CA SER A 59 12.28 4.16 -5.52
C SER A 59 11.42 3.81 -6.71
N SER A 60 10.13 4.13 -6.69
CA SER A 60 9.19 3.67 -7.71
C SER A 60 8.12 4.69 -8.05
N THR A 61 8.23 5.26 -9.25
CA THR A 61 7.18 6.14 -9.81
C THR A 61 5.84 5.43 -9.89
N ALA A 62 5.81 4.17 -10.33
CA ALA A 62 4.56 3.42 -10.53
C ALA A 62 3.83 3.14 -9.20
N LEU A 63 4.55 2.82 -8.13
CA LEU A 63 3.97 2.61 -6.81
C LEU A 63 3.62 3.95 -6.13
N GLY A 64 4.42 4.98 -6.34
CA GLY A 64 4.11 6.34 -5.90
C GLY A 64 2.82 6.86 -6.55
N ASP A 65 2.65 6.69 -7.86
CA ASP A 65 1.42 7.04 -8.58
C ASP A 65 0.21 6.23 -8.09
N HIS A 66 0.41 4.97 -7.73
CA HIS A 66 -0.64 4.15 -7.14
C HIS A 66 -1.09 4.69 -5.77
N LEU A 67 -0.15 5.07 -4.90
CA LEU A 67 -0.48 5.70 -3.61
C LEU A 67 -1.20 7.05 -3.77
N VAL A 68 -0.83 7.84 -4.78
CA VAL A 68 -1.54 9.09 -5.10
C VAL A 68 -2.98 8.82 -5.56
N THR A 69 -3.20 7.74 -6.28
CA THR A 69 -4.55 7.35 -6.77
C THR A 69 -5.38 6.63 -5.70
N HIS A 70 -4.72 6.02 -4.71
CA HIS A 70 -5.35 5.27 -3.61
C HIS A 70 -4.71 5.67 -2.27
N PRO A 71 -4.93 6.92 -1.80
CA PRO A 71 -4.18 7.48 -0.69
C PRO A 71 -4.39 6.76 0.65
N ALA A 72 -5.51 6.06 0.81
CA ALA A 72 -5.76 5.25 2.00
C ALA A 72 -4.71 4.15 2.22
N VAL A 73 -4.10 3.62 1.15
CA VAL A 73 -3.05 2.59 1.25
C VAL A 73 -1.81 3.11 1.99
N ALA A 74 -1.49 4.38 1.82
CA ALA A 74 -0.34 5.00 2.48
C ALA A 74 -0.43 4.96 4.02
N GLN A 75 -1.64 4.95 4.58
CA GLN A 75 -1.87 4.88 6.03
C GLN A 75 -1.52 3.51 6.64
N HIS A 76 -1.29 2.50 5.82
CA HIS A 76 -1.07 1.11 6.23
C HIS A 76 0.34 0.60 5.92
N LEU A 77 1.26 1.48 5.49
CA LEU A 77 2.62 1.08 5.11
C LEU A 77 3.48 0.58 6.29
N ASP A 78 3.12 0.87 7.52
CA ASP A 78 3.77 0.35 8.73
C ASP A 78 3.26 -1.04 9.14
N ASN A 79 2.17 -1.52 8.54
CA ASN A 79 1.64 -2.85 8.79
C ASN A 79 2.67 -3.94 8.42
N PRO A 80 2.61 -5.10 9.07
CA PRO A 80 3.40 -6.25 8.65
C PRO A 80 3.01 -6.70 7.24
N ILE A 81 3.95 -7.33 6.53
CA ILE A 81 3.67 -7.94 5.23
C ILE A 81 2.51 -8.94 5.39
N PRO A 82 1.44 -8.82 4.61
CA PRO A 82 0.32 -9.73 4.72
C PRO A 82 0.74 -11.14 4.33
N SER A 83 0.30 -12.13 5.09
CA SER A 83 0.50 -13.54 4.76
C SER A 83 -0.20 -13.88 3.45
N PHE A 84 0.22 -14.98 2.79
CA PHE A 84 -0.40 -15.42 1.55
C PHE A 84 -1.92 -15.63 1.65
N PRO A 85 -2.48 -16.27 2.71
CA PRO A 85 -3.92 -16.38 2.88
C PRO A 85 -4.64 -15.03 2.99
N HIS A 86 -4.08 -14.05 3.70
CA HIS A 86 -4.66 -12.71 3.79
C HIS A 86 -4.63 -11.97 2.45
N SER A 87 -3.52 -12.08 1.72
CA SER A 87 -3.40 -11.49 0.38
C SER A 87 -4.41 -12.09 -0.58
N LEU A 88 -4.58 -13.42 -0.56
CA LEU A 88 -5.58 -14.11 -1.37
C LEU A 88 -7.00 -13.65 -1.02
N HIS A 89 -7.32 -13.59 0.29
CA HIS A 89 -8.63 -13.12 0.75
C HIS A 89 -8.91 -11.68 0.28
N TYR A 90 -7.92 -10.79 0.38
CA TYR A 90 -8.04 -9.41 -0.09
C TYR A 90 -8.34 -9.34 -1.60
N LEU A 91 -7.63 -10.14 -2.40
CA LEU A 91 -7.87 -10.23 -3.86
C LEU A 91 -9.27 -10.78 -4.17
N LEU A 92 -9.69 -11.85 -3.50
CA LEU A 92 -11.03 -12.43 -3.67
C LEU A 92 -12.13 -11.43 -3.30
N HIS A 93 -11.95 -10.72 -2.19
CA HIS A 93 -12.89 -9.68 -1.75
C HIS A 93 -13.01 -8.53 -2.76
N SER A 94 -11.91 -8.15 -3.41
CA SER A 94 -11.91 -7.06 -4.40
C SER A 94 -12.84 -7.30 -5.59
N VAL A 95 -13.12 -8.56 -5.92
CA VAL A 95 -14.04 -8.99 -7.00
C VAL A 95 -15.33 -9.60 -6.46
N GLU A 96 -15.63 -9.40 -5.18
CA GLU A 96 -16.83 -9.93 -4.51
C GLU A 96 -16.97 -11.45 -4.69
N ALA A 97 -15.83 -12.15 -4.61
CA ALA A 97 -15.81 -13.59 -4.79
C ALA A 97 -16.48 -14.31 -3.62
N SER A 98 -17.28 -15.32 -3.94
CA SER A 98 -17.94 -16.20 -2.98
C SER A 98 -17.55 -17.66 -3.20
N PRO A 99 -17.45 -18.49 -2.14
CA PRO A 99 -17.19 -19.91 -2.31
C PRO A 99 -18.32 -20.60 -3.09
N VAL A 100 -17.95 -21.56 -3.94
CA VAL A 100 -18.90 -22.30 -4.78
C VAL A 100 -19.45 -23.51 -4.03
N ASP A 101 -18.66 -24.09 -3.13
CA ASP A 101 -19.02 -25.29 -2.36
C ASP A 101 -18.98 -25.01 -0.85
N ASP A 102 -19.87 -25.66 -0.07
CA ASP A 102 -19.90 -25.62 1.41
C ASP A 102 -18.62 -26.18 2.05
N THR A 103 -17.75 -26.82 1.28
CA THR A 103 -16.43 -27.29 1.69
C THR A 103 -15.38 -26.19 1.72
N ALA A 104 -15.66 -25.01 1.17
CA ALA A 104 -14.85 -23.82 1.37
C ALA A 104 -15.08 -23.34 2.81
N SER A 105 -14.44 -24.02 3.74
CA SER A 105 -14.38 -23.70 5.15
C SER A 105 -14.05 -22.21 5.34
N THR A 106 -14.62 -21.61 6.37
CA THR A 106 -14.26 -20.31 6.95
C THR A 106 -12.76 -20.18 7.28
N ASP A 107 -12.03 -21.26 7.21
CA ASP A 107 -10.57 -21.26 7.25
C ASP A 107 -10.06 -20.86 5.87
N LEU A 108 -9.18 -19.86 5.81
CA LEU A 108 -8.52 -19.29 4.61
C LEU A 108 -7.80 -20.39 3.79
N SER A 109 -8.56 -21.38 3.33
CA SER A 109 -8.06 -22.50 2.55
C SER A 109 -7.73 -22.04 1.14
N THR A 110 -6.49 -22.19 0.77
CA THR A 110 -5.97 -21.88 -0.59
C THR A 110 -6.49 -22.85 -1.66
N THR A 111 -7.31 -23.85 -1.28
CA THR A 111 -7.76 -24.93 -2.15
C THR A 111 -9.24 -24.86 -2.54
N GLY A 112 -9.96 -23.82 -2.09
CA GLY A 112 -11.38 -23.66 -2.42
C GLY A 112 -11.62 -23.14 -3.85
N THR A 113 -12.77 -23.50 -4.43
CA THR A 113 -13.26 -22.92 -5.68
C THR A 113 -14.13 -21.70 -5.37
N TYR A 114 -13.84 -20.57 -6.01
CA TYR A 114 -14.55 -19.32 -5.82
C TYR A 114 -15.19 -18.85 -7.12
N ARG A 115 -16.34 -18.21 -7.00
CA ARG A 115 -17.01 -17.52 -8.09
C ARG A 115 -16.94 -16.03 -7.87
N ALA A 116 -16.38 -15.29 -8.81
CA ALA A 116 -16.34 -13.83 -8.76
C ALA A 116 -17.75 -13.25 -8.94
N GLY A 117 -18.13 -12.29 -8.09
CA GLY A 117 -19.36 -11.49 -8.24
C GLY A 117 -19.19 -10.42 -9.32
N ILE A 118 -17.98 -9.88 -9.45
CA ILE A 118 -17.62 -8.91 -10.50
C ILE A 118 -16.79 -9.64 -11.55
N THR A 119 -17.14 -9.49 -12.84
CA THR A 119 -16.50 -10.18 -13.98
C THR A 119 -16.09 -9.19 -15.07
N GLY A 120 -15.39 -9.68 -16.08
CA GLY A 120 -15.00 -8.89 -17.25
C GLY A 120 -13.97 -7.79 -16.94
N PRO A 121 -13.96 -6.69 -17.71
CA PRO A 121 -12.99 -5.59 -17.53
C PRO A 121 -12.98 -4.96 -16.13
N ALA A 122 -14.15 -4.87 -15.49
CA ALA A 122 -14.28 -4.32 -14.14
C ALA A 122 -13.53 -5.17 -13.10
N ALA A 123 -13.61 -6.51 -13.20
CA ALA A 123 -12.85 -7.42 -12.35
C ALA A 123 -11.34 -7.24 -12.51
N VAL A 124 -10.88 -7.08 -13.76
CA VAL A 124 -9.46 -6.88 -14.06
C VAL A 124 -8.95 -5.59 -13.41
N VAL A 125 -9.70 -4.50 -13.47
CA VAL A 125 -9.34 -3.21 -12.85
C VAL A 125 -9.23 -3.37 -11.34
N LYS A 126 -10.24 -3.98 -10.70
CA LYS A 126 -10.27 -4.18 -9.24
C LYS A 126 -9.14 -5.10 -8.76
N LEU A 127 -8.89 -6.22 -9.44
CA LEU A 127 -7.80 -7.13 -9.11
C LEU A 127 -6.42 -6.45 -9.26
N ARG A 128 -6.23 -5.67 -10.31
CA ARG A 128 -4.97 -4.92 -10.50
C ARG A 128 -4.75 -3.88 -9.41
N SER A 129 -5.81 -3.18 -8.99
CA SER A 129 -5.72 -2.23 -7.88
C SER A 129 -5.36 -2.95 -6.59
N ALA A 130 -6.11 -3.98 -6.21
CA ALA A 130 -5.85 -4.75 -5.00
C ALA A 130 -4.46 -5.42 -4.99
N TYR A 131 -3.99 -5.91 -6.13
CA TYR A 131 -2.64 -6.44 -6.27
C TYR A 131 -1.58 -5.36 -6.02
N ARG A 132 -1.78 -4.14 -6.56
CA ARG A 132 -0.85 -3.03 -6.34
C ARG A 132 -0.84 -2.55 -4.89
N ASP A 133 -1.98 -2.59 -4.19
CA ASP A 133 -2.04 -2.30 -2.76
C ASP A 133 -1.12 -3.25 -1.99
N ILE A 134 -1.21 -4.56 -2.25
CA ILE A 134 -0.33 -5.57 -1.64
C ILE A 134 1.13 -5.33 -2.02
N MET A 135 1.41 -5.01 -3.28
CA MET A 135 2.76 -4.72 -3.75
C MET A 135 3.36 -3.48 -3.09
N CYS A 136 2.57 -2.45 -2.79
CA CYS A 136 3.03 -1.29 -2.03
C CYS A 136 3.49 -1.68 -0.62
N LEU A 137 2.74 -2.55 0.07
CA LEU A 137 3.09 -3.02 1.41
C LEU A 137 4.39 -3.84 1.40
N ILE A 138 4.53 -4.77 0.45
CA ILE A 138 5.73 -5.60 0.32
C ILE A 138 6.94 -4.74 -0.05
N ALA A 139 6.82 -3.92 -1.09
CA ALA A 139 7.91 -3.10 -1.59
C ALA A 139 8.37 -2.06 -0.54
N ALA A 140 7.45 -1.51 0.26
CA ALA A 140 7.80 -0.57 1.32
C ALA A 140 8.72 -1.20 2.38
N VAL A 141 8.50 -2.48 2.69
CA VAL A 141 9.37 -3.23 3.61
C VAL A 141 10.71 -3.51 2.96
N ASP A 142 10.72 -4.05 1.75
CA ASP A 142 11.95 -4.46 1.06
C ASP A 142 12.88 -3.27 0.81
N VAL A 143 12.35 -2.15 0.33
CA VAL A 143 13.16 -0.97 0.00
C VAL A 143 13.67 -0.29 1.27
N ALA A 144 12.88 -0.22 2.35
CA ALA A 144 13.33 0.35 3.61
C ALA A 144 14.49 -0.45 4.22
N HIS A 145 14.45 -1.78 4.14
CA HIS A 145 15.54 -2.64 4.60
C HIS A 145 16.85 -2.45 3.81
N VAL A 146 16.76 -2.18 2.52
CA VAL A 146 17.95 -1.91 1.69
C VAL A 146 18.60 -0.59 2.12
N VAL A 147 17.81 0.42 2.43
CA VAL A 147 18.31 1.73 2.89
C VAL A 147 19.00 1.62 4.26
N ASP A 148 18.40 0.88 5.20
CA ASP A 148 18.95 0.71 6.54
C ASP A 148 20.27 -0.09 6.57
N ASN A 149 20.51 -0.98 5.60
CA ASN A 149 21.73 -1.80 5.51
C ASN A 149 22.88 -1.12 4.74
N THR A 150 22.69 0.11 4.27
CA THR A 150 23.71 0.82 3.47
C THR A 150 24.50 1.85 4.30
N GLU A 151 24.21 1.95 5.63
CA GLU A 151 24.99 2.70 6.63
C GLU A 151 26.02 1.77 7.30
#